data_47081e54d98bf07f68e45a2295416305
#
_entry.id   47081e54d98bf07f68e45a2295416305
#
_cell.length_a   1.000
_cell.length_b   1.000
_cell.length_c   1.000
_cell.angle_alpha   90.00
_cell.angle_beta   90.00
_cell.angle_gamma   90.00
#
_symmetry.space_group_name_H-M   'P 1'
#
loop_
_entity.id
_entity.type
_entity.pdbx_description
1 polymer ?
#
loop_
_entity_poly.entity_id
_entity_poly.type
_entity_poly.pdbx_seq_one_letter_code
_entity_poly.pdbx_strand_id
1 'polypeptide(L)' 'MMYLIIKEIKFTNNSMYDVCNFSDNLDKANDMLQGYNLINKEDSVVYSIVKYEQPLKLEREVANG' A
#
# COMPACT_ATOMS: atom_id res chain seq x y z
N MET A 1 9.22 -3.65 -9.72
CA MET A 1 7.83 -3.43 -9.34
C MET A 1 7.63 -3.73 -7.89
N MET A 2 6.84 -2.98 -7.22
CA MET A 2 6.65 -3.12 -5.80
C MET A 2 5.18 -3.23 -5.48
N TYR A 3 4.83 -4.01 -4.49
CA TYR A 3 3.45 -4.15 -4.06
C TYR A 3 3.37 -3.60 -2.64
N LEU A 4 2.49 -2.62 -2.44
CA LEU A 4 2.36 -1.97 -1.15
C LEU A 4 1.10 -2.45 -0.46
N ILE A 5 1.19 -2.69 0.84
CA ILE A 5 0.02 -3.01 1.63
C ILE A 5 -0.44 -1.69 2.25
N ILE A 6 -1.60 -1.25 1.85
CA ILE A 6 -2.14 0.02 2.28
C ILE A 6 -3.22 -0.20 3.31
N LYS A 7 -3.15 0.56 4.38
CA LYS A 7 -4.18 0.55 5.41
C LYS A 7 -5.00 1.81 5.21
N GLU A 8 -6.29 1.65 5.01
CA GLU A 8 -7.18 2.78 4.91
C GLU A 8 -8.02 2.85 6.18
N ILE A 9 -8.03 3.98 6.84
CA ILE A 9 -8.87 4.19 8.01
C ILE A 9 -9.96 5.15 7.59
N LYS A 10 -11.19 4.71 7.65
CA LYS A 10 -12.31 5.48 7.16
C LYS A 10 -12.94 6.30 8.26
N PHE A 11 -13.17 7.58 7.97
CA PHE A 11 -13.85 8.47 8.89
C PHE A 11 -15.15 8.90 8.22
N THR A 12 -15.93 9.71 8.88
CA THR A 12 -17.23 10.12 8.36
C THR A 12 -17.14 10.76 6.98
N ASN A 13 -16.24 11.68 6.80
CA ASN A 13 -16.14 12.41 5.55
C ASN A 13 -14.87 12.18 4.78
N ASN A 14 -13.95 11.40 5.27
CA ASN A 14 -12.68 11.21 4.56
C ASN A 14 -12.01 9.94 5.03
N SER A 15 -10.84 9.67 4.51
CA SER A 15 -10.07 8.50 4.90
C SER A 15 -8.61 8.90 5.07
N MET A 16 -7.90 8.13 5.86
CA MET A 16 -6.46 8.28 5.98
C MET A 16 -5.84 7.01 5.45
N TYR A 17 -4.68 7.14 4.82
CA TYR A 17 -4.00 6.00 4.22
C TYR A 17 -2.58 5.89 4.74
N ASP A 18 -2.15 4.68 4.99
CA ASP A 18 -0.80 4.43 5.44
C ASP A 18 -0.25 3.23 4.71
N VAL A 19 1.04 3.22 4.43
CA VAL A 19 1.69 2.06 3.88
C VAL A 19 2.19 1.23 5.06
N CYS A 20 1.62 0.06 5.24
CA CYS A 20 1.99 -0.79 6.35
C CYS A 20 3.15 -1.69 6.03
N ASN A 21 3.27 -2.11 4.80
CA ASN A 21 4.30 -3.05 4.42
C ASN A 21 4.45 -3.04 2.91
N PHE A 22 5.46 -3.71 2.39
CA PHE A 22 5.64 -3.80 0.96
C PHE A 22 6.43 -5.05 0.61
N SER A 23 6.36 -5.46 -0.63
CA SER A 23 7.13 -6.60 -1.11
C SER A 23 7.29 -6.47 -2.61
N ASP A 24 8.39 -7.02 -3.14
CA ASP A 24 8.58 -7.03 -4.57
C ASP A 24 7.99 -8.33 -5.14
N ASN A 25 7.36 -9.14 -4.31
CA ASN A 25 6.79 -10.42 -4.72
C ASN A 25 5.31 -10.41 -4.42
N LEU A 26 4.48 -10.63 -5.43
CA LEU A 26 3.04 -10.57 -5.25
C LEU A 26 2.53 -11.65 -4.30
N ASP A 27 3.10 -12.84 -4.35
CA ASP A 27 2.64 -13.92 -3.48
C ASP A 27 2.90 -13.57 -2.02
N LYS A 28 4.05 -12.95 -1.73
CA LYS A 28 4.35 -12.57 -0.37
C LYS A 28 3.44 -11.44 0.04
N ALA A 29 3.15 -10.50 -0.87
CA ALA A 29 2.25 -9.39 -0.54
C ALA A 29 0.85 -9.92 -0.21
N ASN A 30 0.40 -10.93 -0.96
CA ASN A 30 -0.91 -11.52 -0.68
C ASN A 30 -0.92 -12.22 0.67
N ASP A 31 0.17 -12.87 1.05
CA ASP A 31 0.23 -13.52 2.35
C ASP A 31 0.19 -12.47 3.46
N MET A 32 0.87 -11.35 3.26
CA MET A 32 0.84 -10.28 4.24
C MET A 32 -0.56 -9.73 4.36
N LEU A 33 -1.24 -9.54 3.22
CA LEU A 33 -2.59 -8.98 3.23
C LEU A 33 -3.52 -9.91 3.99
N GLN A 34 -3.40 -11.21 3.79
CA GLN A 34 -4.22 -12.14 4.51
C GLN A 34 -3.98 -12.06 6.01
N GLY A 35 -2.72 -11.92 6.40
CA GLY A 35 -2.38 -11.78 7.81
C GLY A 35 -3.02 -10.55 8.42
N TYR A 36 -2.92 -9.41 7.73
CA TYR A 36 -3.53 -8.19 8.26
C TYR A 36 -5.05 -8.36 8.37
N ASN A 37 -5.67 -8.98 7.35
CA ASN A 37 -7.13 -9.13 7.38
C ASN A 37 -7.58 -10.10 8.48
N LEU A 38 -6.75 -11.09 8.79
CA LEU A 38 -7.12 -12.04 9.84
C LEU A 38 -7.15 -11.39 11.22
N ILE A 39 -6.25 -10.46 11.48
CA ILE A 39 -6.20 -9.84 12.78
C ILE A 39 -7.01 -8.55 12.85
N ASN A 40 -7.48 -8.06 11.71
CA ASN A 40 -8.23 -6.80 11.68
C ASN A 40 -9.64 -7.03 12.24
N LYS A 41 -9.99 -6.27 13.26
CA LYS A 41 -11.30 -6.38 13.85
C LYS A 41 -12.06 -5.08 13.78
N GLU A 42 -11.55 -4.10 13.01
CA GLU A 42 -12.18 -2.81 12.92
C GLU A 42 -12.91 -2.66 11.60
N ASP A 43 -14.18 -2.34 11.63
CA ASP A 43 -14.92 -2.16 10.40
C ASP A 43 -14.48 -0.95 9.62
N SER A 44 -13.91 0.03 10.29
CA SER A 44 -13.49 1.25 9.63
C SER A 44 -12.09 1.14 9.01
N VAL A 45 -11.45 -0.02 9.13
CA VAL A 45 -10.11 -0.20 8.60
C VAL A 45 -10.13 -1.24 7.51
N VAL A 46 -9.54 -0.89 6.35
CA VAL A 46 -9.49 -1.79 5.22
C VAL A 46 -8.05 -1.89 4.74
N TYR A 47 -7.57 -3.09 4.47
CA TYR A 47 -6.24 -3.30 3.93
C TYR A 47 -6.36 -3.70 2.46
N SER A 48 -5.44 -3.23 1.64
CA SER A 48 -5.44 -3.55 0.22
C SER A 48 -4.02 -3.57 -0.32
N ILE A 49 -3.85 -4.12 -1.51
CA ILE A 49 -2.57 -4.14 -2.18
C ILE A 49 -2.62 -3.16 -3.34
N VAL A 50 -1.59 -2.32 -3.45
CA VAL A 50 -1.48 -1.38 -4.55
C VAL A 50 -0.16 -1.67 -5.25
N LYS A 51 -0.22 -1.82 -6.58
CA LYS A 51 0.96 -2.05 -7.36
C LYS A 51 1.64 -0.73 -7.64
N TYR A 52 2.92 -0.66 -7.40
CA TYR A 52 3.66 0.58 -7.56
C TYR A 52 4.83 0.36 -8.50
N GLU A 53 4.88 1.17 -9.56
CA GLU A 53 6.00 1.10 -10.47
C GLU A 53 6.74 2.38 -10.35
N GLN A 54 7.98 2.32 -9.97
CA GLN A 54 8.74 3.51 -9.76
C GLN A 54 9.08 4.17 -11.07
N PRO A 55 8.71 5.40 -11.25
CA PRO A 55 8.98 6.10 -12.48
C PRO A 55 10.39 6.61 -12.48
N LEU A 56 11.29 5.87 -13.05
CA LEU A 56 12.63 6.29 -13.04
C LEU A 56 12.90 7.59 -13.65
N LYS A 57 12.23 7.95 -14.66
CA LYS A 57 12.55 9.19 -15.29
C LYS A 57 12.26 10.35 -14.44
N LEU A 58 11.49 10.23 -13.44
CA LEU A 58 11.22 11.33 -12.62
C LEU A 58 12.44 11.92 -12.07
N GLU A 59 13.32 11.13 -11.61
CA GLU A 59 14.45 11.65 -11.00
C GLU A 59 15.28 12.37 -11.94
N ARG A 60 15.35 11.93 -13.14
CA ARG A 60 16.18 12.58 -14.02
C ARG A 60 15.67 13.86 -14.41
N GLU A 61 14.40 13.99 -14.57
CA GLU A 61 13.93 15.23 -14.95
C GLU A 61 14.19 16.22 -13.99
N VAL A 62 14.07 15.94 -12.81
CA VAL A 62 14.34 16.90 -11.81
C VAL A 62 15.73 17.28 -11.86
N ALA A 63 16.55 16.36 -12.09
CA ALA A 63 17.91 16.66 -12.04
C ALA A 63 18.29 17.56 -13.06
N ASN A 64 17.75 17.53 -14.15
CA ASN A 64 18.20 18.34 -15.09
C ASN A 64 17.48 19.42 -15.18
N GLY A 65 16.63 19.45 -14.49
CA GLY A 65 15.91 20.60 -14.51
C GLY A 65 16.75 21.38 -14.18
#